data_4e42da617f1c50c7f7f30f643ee7bacb
#
_entry.id   4e42da617f1c50c7f7f30f643ee7bacb
#
_cell.length_a   1.000
_cell.length_b   1.000
_cell.length_c   1.000
_cell.angle_alpha   90.00
_cell.angle_beta   90.00
_cell.angle_gamma   90.00
#
_symmetry.space_group_name_H-M   'P 1'
#
loop_
_entity.id
_entity.type
_entity.pdbx_description
1 polymer ?
#
loop_
_entity_poly.entity_id
_entity_poly.type
_entity_poly.pdbx_seq_one_letter_code
_entity_poly.pdbx_strand_id
1 'polypeptide(L)'
;PLMAQPGGVLIRSGHTEAGCDLASLAGCSPTAVICEIMKDDGSMARLPDLIEFAKTHQLKIGTIADLIQYRSQTESIVVRQGERDFHSPWGKFRGVVYQDTPSQSVHLALVKGNPSQASESLVRVHEPISVLDLLETNSSTHSWPLSKAIEMIANAPSGVVVLLNAAGVAAPSDAKWLAQFKKLCDIESGTSNLNSGSSGPSTLERKTDFRSYGVGAQILKDLGVKKMRLLANSSRVPSLSGYKLEITDHIPFSTGK
;
A
#
# COMPACT_ATOMS: atom_id res chain seq x y z
N PRO A 1 -18.34 7.31 17.49
CA PRO A 1 -18.12 6.01 16.86
C PRO A 1 -17.09 6.10 15.75
N LEU A 2 -16.22 5.09 15.64
CA LEU A 2 -15.30 4.94 14.49
C LEU A 2 -15.93 3.97 13.50
N MET A 3 -15.68 4.19 12.22
CA MET A 3 -16.17 3.32 11.15
C MET A 3 -15.01 2.51 10.58
N ALA A 4 -15.13 1.18 10.61
CA ALA A 4 -14.20 0.27 9.97
C ALA A 4 -14.30 0.38 8.43
N GLN A 5 -13.18 0.15 7.75
CA GLN A 5 -13.17 0.10 6.30
C GLN A 5 -13.83 -1.20 5.80
N PRO A 6 -14.65 -1.14 4.72
CA PRO A 6 -15.10 -2.34 4.03
C PRO A 6 -13.91 -3.21 3.62
N GLY A 7 -13.99 -4.52 3.90
CA GLY A 7 -12.89 -5.46 3.73
C GLY A 7 -12.00 -5.64 4.97
N GLY A 8 -12.21 -4.85 6.03
CA GLY A 8 -11.58 -5.03 7.33
C GLY A 8 -10.06 -4.95 7.29
N VAL A 9 -9.36 -5.80 8.09
CA VAL A 9 -7.89 -5.80 8.19
C VAL A 9 -7.18 -6.14 6.87
N LEU A 10 -7.87 -6.75 5.91
CA LEU A 10 -7.31 -7.02 4.59
C LEU A 10 -7.14 -5.73 3.74
N ILE A 11 -7.90 -4.69 4.07
CA ILE A 11 -7.81 -3.37 3.43
C ILE A 11 -6.96 -2.42 4.28
N ARG A 12 -7.25 -2.36 5.58
CA ARG A 12 -6.57 -1.47 6.52
C ARG A 12 -6.19 -2.23 7.79
N SER A 13 -4.90 -2.34 8.06
CA SER A 13 -4.36 -3.01 9.25
C SER A 13 -4.54 -2.16 10.51
N GLY A 14 -5.81 -1.83 10.86
CA GLY A 14 -6.18 -1.01 12.01
C GLY A 14 -6.88 -1.82 13.11
N HIS A 15 -6.83 -1.33 14.36
CA HIS A 15 -7.52 -1.95 15.50
C HIS A 15 -9.04 -1.89 15.36
N THR A 16 -9.58 -0.84 14.74
CA THR A 16 -11.02 -0.71 14.45
C THR A 16 -11.48 -1.84 13.53
N GLU A 17 -10.74 -2.08 12.45
CA GLU A 17 -11.00 -3.16 11.52
C GLU A 17 -10.85 -4.53 12.19
N ALA A 18 -9.79 -4.71 12.99
CA ALA A 18 -9.55 -5.95 13.71
C ALA A 18 -10.68 -6.30 14.68
N GLY A 19 -11.20 -5.32 15.42
CA GLY A 19 -12.32 -5.52 16.33
C GLY A 19 -13.59 -5.97 15.62
N CYS A 20 -13.94 -5.30 14.51
CA CYS A 20 -15.10 -5.66 13.70
C CYS A 20 -14.93 -7.04 13.03
N ASP A 21 -13.75 -7.34 12.53
CA ASP A 21 -13.44 -8.63 11.90
C ASP A 21 -13.53 -9.78 12.90
N LEU A 22 -12.97 -9.64 14.10
CA LEU A 22 -13.05 -10.65 15.16
C LEU A 22 -14.49 -10.89 15.57
N ALA A 23 -15.31 -9.84 15.72
CA ALA A 23 -16.74 -9.98 16.02
C ALA A 23 -17.47 -10.75 14.92
N SER A 24 -17.21 -10.39 13.64
CA SER A 24 -17.80 -11.08 12.48
C SER A 24 -17.38 -12.54 12.39
N LEU A 25 -16.09 -12.83 12.57
CA LEU A 25 -15.56 -14.20 12.57
C LEU A 25 -16.13 -15.06 13.71
N ALA A 26 -16.52 -14.44 14.83
CA ALA A 26 -17.21 -15.08 15.93
C ALA A 26 -18.71 -15.27 15.69
N GLY A 27 -19.24 -14.87 14.53
CA GLY A 27 -20.68 -14.95 14.20
C GLY A 27 -21.51 -13.85 14.84
N CYS A 28 -20.89 -12.79 15.36
CA CYS A 28 -21.55 -11.65 15.96
C CYS A 28 -21.72 -10.50 14.95
N SER A 29 -22.50 -9.48 15.33
CA SER A 29 -22.54 -8.22 14.59
C SER A 29 -21.14 -7.62 14.48
N PRO A 30 -20.73 -7.05 13.32
CA PRO A 30 -19.37 -6.52 13.12
C PRO A 30 -19.16 -5.18 13.85
N THR A 31 -19.29 -5.21 15.15
CA THR A 31 -19.12 -4.07 16.05
C THR A 31 -18.25 -4.47 17.24
N ALA A 32 -17.41 -3.55 17.71
CA ALA A 32 -16.52 -3.80 18.83
C ALA A 32 -16.33 -2.53 19.66
N VAL A 33 -16.07 -2.72 20.95
CA VAL A 33 -15.56 -1.66 21.82
C VAL A 33 -14.05 -1.84 21.91
N ILE A 34 -13.32 -0.77 21.68
CA ILE A 34 -11.86 -0.76 21.77
C ILE A 34 -11.41 0.27 22.80
N CYS A 35 -10.34 -0.03 23.52
CA CYS A 35 -9.74 0.83 24.53
C CYS A 35 -8.22 0.62 24.53
N GLU A 36 -7.49 1.73 24.56
CA GLU A 36 -6.04 1.69 24.74
C GLU A 36 -5.71 1.36 26.20
N ILE A 37 -4.65 0.55 26.39
CA ILE A 37 -4.13 0.21 27.72
C ILE A 37 -2.99 1.17 28.04
N MET A 38 -3.17 1.93 29.13
CA MET A 38 -2.15 2.83 29.68
C MET A 38 -1.44 2.15 30.85
N LYS A 39 -0.15 2.50 31.03
CA LYS A 39 0.60 2.17 32.24
C LYS A 39 0.25 3.12 33.38
N ASP A 40 0.67 2.78 34.60
CA ASP A 40 0.42 3.60 35.81
C ASP A 40 1.05 5.01 35.72
N ASP A 41 2.11 5.15 34.92
CA ASP A 41 2.77 6.44 34.66
C ASP A 41 2.03 7.31 33.62
N GLY A 42 0.88 6.84 33.09
CA GLY A 42 0.08 7.51 32.07
C GLY A 42 0.61 7.34 30.64
N SER A 43 1.72 6.66 30.43
CA SER A 43 2.21 6.35 29.07
C SER A 43 1.47 5.14 28.48
N MET A 44 1.45 5.07 27.14
CA MET A 44 0.78 3.96 26.44
C MET A 44 1.58 2.66 26.60
N ALA A 45 0.92 1.59 27.03
CA ALA A 45 1.50 0.27 27.11
C ALA A 45 1.94 -0.22 25.70
N ARG A 46 3.09 -0.87 25.64
CA ARG A 46 3.66 -1.46 24.42
C ARG A 46 3.71 -2.97 24.57
N LEU A 47 4.08 -3.68 23.50
CA LEU A 47 4.01 -5.14 23.47
C LEU A 47 4.62 -5.83 24.71
N PRO A 48 5.80 -5.45 25.23
CA PRO A 48 6.32 -6.06 26.47
C PRO A 48 5.40 -5.88 27.67
N ASP A 49 4.86 -4.66 27.86
CA ASP A 49 3.93 -4.33 28.95
C ASP A 49 2.61 -5.10 28.79
N LEU A 50 2.11 -5.20 27.54
CA LEU A 50 0.86 -5.88 27.21
C LEU A 50 0.94 -7.40 27.43
N ILE A 51 2.10 -8.02 27.24
CA ILE A 51 2.32 -9.44 27.52
C ILE A 51 2.14 -9.71 29.01
N GLU A 52 2.74 -8.90 29.88
CA GLU A 52 2.59 -9.04 31.32
C GLU A 52 1.18 -8.71 31.80
N PHE A 53 0.57 -7.68 31.24
CA PHE A 53 -0.82 -7.32 31.52
C PHE A 53 -1.78 -8.46 31.13
N ALA A 54 -1.60 -9.05 29.96
CA ALA A 54 -2.41 -10.16 29.49
C ALA A 54 -2.28 -11.40 30.40
N LYS A 55 -1.07 -11.73 30.90
CA LYS A 55 -0.85 -12.80 31.87
C LYS A 55 -1.58 -12.54 33.20
N THR A 56 -1.40 -11.32 33.74
CA THR A 56 -1.98 -10.93 35.02
C THR A 56 -3.51 -10.98 35.01
N HIS A 57 -4.11 -10.53 33.90
CA HIS A 57 -5.56 -10.45 33.76
C HIS A 57 -6.18 -11.64 32.99
N GLN A 58 -5.39 -12.67 32.66
CA GLN A 58 -5.81 -13.86 31.91
C GLN A 58 -6.48 -13.52 30.57
N LEU A 59 -5.97 -12.49 29.89
CA LEU A 59 -6.45 -12.05 28.59
C LEU A 59 -5.73 -12.74 27.44
N LYS A 60 -6.43 -12.94 26.34
CA LYS A 60 -5.81 -13.38 25.09
C LYS A 60 -5.15 -12.18 24.43
N ILE A 61 -3.99 -12.41 23.82
CA ILE A 61 -3.27 -11.41 23.03
C ILE A 61 -3.04 -11.96 21.62
N GLY A 62 -3.22 -11.12 20.63
CA GLY A 62 -2.98 -11.46 19.23
C GLY A 62 -2.44 -10.25 18.47
N THR A 63 -1.96 -10.46 17.26
CA THR A 63 -1.49 -9.39 16.38
C THR A 63 -2.42 -9.21 15.17
N ILE A 64 -2.49 -7.98 14.66
CA ILE A 64 -3.23 -7.70 13.42
C ILE A 64 -2.61 -8.50 12.25
N ALA A 65 -1.28 -8.71 12.25
CA ALA A 65 -0.60 -9.51 11.24
C ALA A 65 -1.10 -10.96 11.20
N ASP A 66 -1.31 -11.57 12.37
CA ASP A 66 -1.86 -12.94 12.45
C ASP A 66 -3.31 -13.00 11.97
N LEU A 67 -4.12 -11.99 12.28
CA LEU A 67 -5.49 -11.89 11.79
C LEU A 67 -5.53 -11.72 10.25
N ILE A 68 -4.66 -10.90 9.68
CA ILE A 68 -4.49 -10.77 8.23
C ILE A 68 -4.08 -12.12 7.64
N GLN A 69 -3.11 -12.81 8.23
CA GLN A 69 -2.67 -14.13 7.77
C GLN A 69 -3.83 -15.13 7.78
N TYR A 70 -4.60 -15.18 8.86
CA TYR A 70 -5.76 -16.06 8.98
C TYR A 70 -6.79 -15.77 7.88
N ARG A 71 -7.23 -14.51 7.74
CA ARG A 71 -8.22 -14.13 6.73
C ARG A 71 -7.71 -14.31 5.30
N SER A 72 -6.44 -13.97 5.03
CA SER A 72 -5.86 -14.09 3.69
C SER A 72 -5.66 -15.54 3.22
N GLN A 73 -5.84 -16.54 4.08
CA GLN A 73 -5.82 -17.96 3.66
C GLN A 73 -7.14 -18.37 3.00
N THR A 74 -8.24 -17.80 3.44
CA THR A 74 -9.60 -18.18 3.02
C THR A 74 -10.29 -17.11 2.19
N GLU A 75 -9.84 -15.86 2.27
CA GLU A 75 -10.47 -14.72 1.62
C GLU A 75 -9.53 -14.04 0.61
N SER A 76 -10.05 -13.69 -0.55
CA SER A 76 -9.40 -12.79 -1.50
C SER A 76 -10.28 -11.59 -1.75
N ILE A 77 -9.71 -10.39 -1.55
CA ILE A 77 -10.38 -9.13 -1.90
C ILE A 77 -10.09 -8.69 -3.33
N VAL A 78 -9.24 -9.41 -4.06
CA VAL A 78 -8.92 -9.15 -5.46
C VAL A 78 -9.32 -10.33 -6.33
N VAL A 79 -9.89 -10.02 -7.48
CA VAL A 79 -10.30 -11.01 -8.50
C VAL A 79 -9.56 -10.70 -9.78
N ARG A 80 -8.83 -11.71 -10.31
CA ARG A 80 -8.19 -11.60 -11.61
C ARG A 80 -9.25 -11.58 -12.71
N GLN A 81 -9.26 -10.54 -13.53
CA GLN A 81 -10.23 -10.34 -14.61
C GLN A 81 -9.72 -10.86 -15.96
N GLY A 82 -8.41 -10.85 -16.17
CA GLY A 82 -7.79 -11.33 -17.39
C GLY A 82 -6.31 -10.99 -17.46
N GLU A 83 -5.65 -11.57 -18.46
CA GLU A 83 -4.24 -11.27 -18.74
C GLU A 83 -3.95 -11.29 -20.23
N ARG A 84 -2.96 -10.56 -20.65
CA ARG A 84 -2.43 -10.57 -22.03
C ARG A 84 -0.99 -10.09 -22.07
N ASP A 85 -0.31 -10.40 -23.17
CA ASP A 85 0.99 -9.79 -23.47
C ASP A 85 0.84 -8.29 -23.76
N PHE A 86 1.73 -7.52 -23.20
CA PHE A 86 1.76 -6.07 -23.28
C PHE A 86 3.12 -5.63 -23.86
N HIS A 87 3.08 -4.93 -24.98
CA HIS A 87 4.27 -4.36 -25.61
C HIS A 87 4.36 -2.89 -25.25
N SER A 88 5.40 -2.52 -24.55
CA SER A 88 5.65 -1.15 -24.10
C SER A 88 6.99 -0.62 -24.69
N PRO A 89 7.27 0.68 -24.60
CA PRO A 89 8.58 1.23 -24.97
C PRO A 89 9.75 0.61 -24.20
N TRP A 90 9.50 0.05 -23.02
CA TRP A 90 10.50 -0.62 -22.18
C TRP A 90 10.60 -2.13 -22.41
N GLY A 91 9.83 -2.67 -23.35
CA GLY A 91 9.84 -4.08 -23.68
C GLY A 91 8.53 -4.81 -23.42
N LYS A 92 8.60 -6.15 -23.45
CA LYS A 92 7.43 -7.02 -23.30
C LYS A 92 7.19 -7.35 -21.83
N PHE A 93 5.93 -7.17 -21.41
CA PHE A 93 5.38 -7.58 -20.12
C PHE A 93 4.14 -8.44 -20.31
N ARG A 94 3.83 -9.26 -19.33
CA ARG A 94 2.51 -9.83 -19.17
C ARG A 94 1.67 -8.87 -18.32
N GLY A 95 0.62 -8.28 -18.90
CA GLY A 95 -0.32 -7.41 -18.20
C GLY A 95 -1.44 -8.26 -17.59
N VAL A 96 -1.65 -8.14 -16.29
CA VAL A 96 -2.72 -8.84 -15.55
C VAL A 96 -3.64 -7.81 -14.91
N VAL A 97 -4.93 -7.91 -15.19
CA VAL A 97 -5.95 -7.00 -14.68
C VAL A 97 -6.65 -7.62 -13.48
N TYR A 98 -6.78 -6.85 -12.42
CA TYR A 98 -7.49 -7.22 -11.19
C TYR A 98 -8.59 -6.23 -10.89
N GLN A 99 -9.63 -6.70 -10.21
CA GLN A 99 -10.66 -5.87 -9.62
C GLN A 99 -10.75 -6.18 -8.13
N ASP A 100 -10.76 -5.16 -7.28
CA ASP A 100 -11.01 -5.36 -5.86
C ASP A 100 -12.52 -5.40 -5.57
N THR A 101 -12.93 -6.29 -4.67
CA THR A 101 -14.34 -6.48 -4.33
C THR A 101 -14.92 -5.37 -3.46
N PRO A 102 -14.18 -4.72 -2.54
CA PRO A 102 -14.76 -3.68 -1.69
C PRO A 102 -15.03 -2.36 -2.41
N SER A 103 -14.13 -1.92 -3.29
CA SER A 103 -14.26 -0.63 -3.99
C SER A 103 -14.63 -0.75 -5.46
N GLN A 104 -14.61 -1.97 -6.00
CA GLN A 104 -14.79 -2.25 -7.44
C GLN A 104 -13.74 -1.55 -8.31
N SER A 105 -12.64 -1.12 -7.73
CA SER A 105 -11.55 -0.48 -8.45
C SER A 105 -10.78 -1.48 -9.29
N VAL A 106 -10.27 -1.01 -10.42
CA VAL A 106 -9.49 -1.83 -11.36
C VAL A 106 -8.00 -1.54 -11.19
N HIS A 107 -7.20 -2.59 -11.11
CA HIS A 107 -5.76 -2.54 -10.94
C HIS A 107 -5.07 -3.26 -12.09
N LEU A 108 -3.86 -2.82 -12.45
CA LEU A 108 -3.06 -3.45 -13.48
C LEU A 108 -1.70 -3.86 -12.90
N ALA A 109 -1.33 -5.11 -13.10
CA ALA A 109 0.03 -5.58 -12.83
C ALA A 109 0.78 -5.82 -14.15
N LEU A 110 1.96 -5.21 -14.29
CA LEU A 110 2.91 -5.50 -15.35
C LEU A 110 3.95 -6.46 -14.81
N VAL A 111 3.98 -7.67 -15.35
CA VAL A 111 4.80 -8.78 -14.86
C VAL A 111 5.93 -9.07 -15.85
N LYS A 112 7.17 -9.05 -15.37
CA LYS A 112 8.37 -9.48 -16.08
C LYS A 112 8.85 -10.81 -15.55
N GLY A 113 9.14 -11.74 -16.44
CA GLY A 113 9.61 -13.08 -16.07
C GLY A 113 8.53 -13.91 -15.35
N ASN A 114 8.96 -14.75 -14.42
CA ASN A 114 8.08 -15.61 -13.64
C ASN A 114 8.32 -15.44 -12.13
N PRO A 115 7.57 -14.56 -11.44
CA PRO A 115 7.76 -14.30 -10.01
C PRO A 115 7.59 -15.53 -9.13
N SER A 116 6.75 -16.51 -9.52
CA SER A 116 6.50 -17.71 -8.73
C SER A 116 7.69 -18.66 -8.66
N GLN A 117 8.58 -18.60 -9.65
CA GLN A 117 9.79 -19.42 -9.75
C GLN A 117 11.07 -18.64 -9.40
N ALA A 118 10.99 -17.33 -9.32
CA ALA A 118 12.12 -16.50 -8.98
C ALA A 118 12.45 -16.61 -7.50
N SER A 119 13.75 -16.61 -7.17
CA SER A 119 14.20 -16.52 -5.78
C SER A 119 13.81 -15.20 -5.14
N GLU A 120 13.78 -14.14 -5.95
CA GLU A 120 13.44 -12.78 -5.55
C GLU A 120 12.97 -11.99 -6.79
N SER A 121 12.08 -11.01 -6.59
CA SER A 121 11.57 -10.16 -7.66
C SER A 121 11.73 -8.68 -7.32
N LEU A 122 12.00 -7.85 -8.32
CA LEU A 122 11.89 -6.39 -8.17
C LEU A 122 10.42 -5.99 -8.18
N VAL A 123 10.00 -5.19 -7.20
CA VAL A 123 8.59 -4.80 -7.07
C VAL A 123 8.45 -3.30 -6.92
N ARG A 124 7.50 -2.73 -7.66
CA ARG A 124 6.98 -1.39 -7.45
C ARG A 124 5.46 -1.46 -7.30
N VAL A 125 4.95 -0.97 -6.18
CA VAL A 125 3.53 -0.66 -6.03
C VAL A 125 3.36 0.84 -6.21
N HIS A 126 2.52 1.25 -7.13
CA HIS A 126 2.34 2.64 -7.53
C HIS A 126 0.86 2.96 -7.66
N GLU A 127 0.43 4.04 -7.05
CA GLU A 127 -0.91 4.58 -7.20
C GLU A 127 -0.83 5.79 -8.12
N PRO A 128 -1.25 5.66 -9.39
CA PRO A 128 -1.15 6.76 -10.35
C PRO A 128 -2.05 7.93 -9.91
N ILE A 129 -1.51 9.13 -10.03
CA ILE A 129 -2.28 10.35 -9.78
C ILE A 129 -2.87 10.86 -11.08
N SER A 130 -2.07 10.79 -12.13
CA SER A 130 -2.46 11.25 -13.47
C SER A 130 -1.52 10.67 -14.53
N VAL A 131 -1.76 11.00 -15.78
CA VAL A 131 -0.88 10.68 -16.90
C VAL A 131 0.54 11.29 -16.72
N LEU A 132 0.68 12.34 -15.93
CA LEU A 132 1.97 13.00 -15.66
C LEU A 132 2.95 12.05 -14.96
N ASP A 133 2.49 11.07 -14.19
CA ASP A 133 3.36 10.07 -13.56
C ASP A 133 4.20 9.26 -14.57
N LEU A 134 3.71 9.14 -15.82
CA LEU A 134 4.45 8.50 -16.90
C LEU A 134 5.37 9.46 -17.66
N LEU A 135 5.04 10.74 -17.69
CA LEU A 135 5.73 11.77 -18.45
C LEU A 135 6.87 12.42 -17.66
N GLU A 136 6.70 12.54 -16.34
CA GLU A 136 7.68 13.20 -15.48
C GLU A 136 8.73 12.21 -14.96
N THR A 137 10.00 12.58 -15.15
CA THR A 137 11.15 11.81 -14.65
C THR A 137 11.65 12.32 -13.29
N ASN A 138 11.22 13.53 -12.86
CA ASN A 138 11.71 14.20 -11.66
C ASN A 138 10.57 14.60 -10.70
N SER A 139 9.44 13.90 -10.75
CA SER A 139 8.30 14.21 -9.87
C SER A 139 8.67 14.04 -8.39
N SER A 140 8.42 15.07 -7.59
CA SER A 140 8.54 15.04 -6.13
C SER A 140 7.36 14.34 -5.43
N THR A 141 6.35 13.93 -6.19
CA THR A 141 5.11 13.36 -5.66
C THR A 141 5.22 11.87 -5.32
N HIS A 142 6.12 11.15 -5.96
CA HIS A 142 6.39 9.74 -5.71
C HIS A 142 7.85 9.49 -5.37
N SER A 143 8.09 8.50 -4.51
CA SER A 143 9.45 8.08 -4.13
C SER A 143 10.27 7.50 -5.30
N TRP A 144 9.60 7.08 -6.38
CA TRP A 144 10.18 6.59 -7.61
C TRP A 144 9.36 7.10 -8.79
N PRO A 145 9.97 7.69 -9.83
CA PRO A 145 9.30 7.96 -11.10
C PRO A 145 8.82 6.64 -11.72
N LEU A 146 7.58 6.59 -12.16
CA LEU A 146 6.98 5.36 -12.67
C LEU A 146 7.73 4.83 -13.89
N SER A 147 8.11 5.71 -14.84
CA SER A 147 8.88 5.36 -16.01
C SER A 147 10.21 4.68 -15.68
N LYS A 148 10.94 5.18 -14.67
CA LYS A 148 12.21 4.62 -14.20
C LYS A 148 12.04 3.28 -13.49
N ALA A 149 10.97 3.13 -12.73
CA ALA A 149 10.64 1.85 -12.09
C ALA A 149 10.31 0.77 -13.15
N ILE A 150 9.51 1.13 -14.18
CA ILE A 150 9.22 0.21 -15.30
C ILE A 150 10.50 -0.17 -16.04
N GLU A 151 11.36 0.81 -16.35
CA GLU A 151 12.64 0.58 -17.03
C GLU A 151 13.53 -0.39 -16.25
N MET A 152 13.69 -0.18 -14.95
CA MET A 152 14.50 -1.04 -14.10
C MET A 152 13.94 -2.47 -14.03
N ILE A 153 12.63 -2.61 -13.89
CA ILE A 153 11.96 -3.92 -13.85
C ILE A 153 12.01 -4.62 -15.21
N ALA A 154 11.93 -3.89 -16.31
CA ALA A 154 12.05 -4.44 -17.66
C ALA A 154 13.40 -5.13 -17.90
N ASN A 155 14.46 -4.62 -17.27
CA ASN A 155 15.83 -5.16 -17.38
C ASN A 155 16.13 -6.24 -16.31
N ALA A 156 15.21 -6.50 -15.38
CA ALA A 156 15.38 -7.54 -14.37
C ALA A 156 14.94 -8.92 -14.88
N PRO A 157 15.49 -10.02 -14.33
CA PRO A 157 15.05 -11.37 -14.66
C PRO A 157 13.63 -11.65 -14.20
N SER A 158 13.19 -11.02 -13.09
CA SER A 158 11.83 -11.11 -12.55
C SER A 158 11.45 -9.83 -11.85
N GLY A 159 10.22 -9.37 -12.09
CA GLY A 159 9.68 -8.22 -11.36
C GLY A 159 8.23 -7.92 -11.68
N VAL A 160 7.64 -7.05 -10.86
CA VAL A 160 6.23 -6.67 -10.95
C VAL A 160 6.07 -5.17 -10.69
N VAL A 161 5.38 -4.48 -11.59
CA VAL A 161 4.82 -3.15 -11.32
C VAL A 161 3.35 -3.31 -11.09
N VAL A 162 2.86 -2.97 -9.89
CA VAL A 162 1.43 -2.94 -9.58
C VAL A 162 0.95 -1.50 -9.67
N LEU A 163 0.04 -1.21 -10.60
CA LEU A 163 -0.65 0.06 -10.74
C LEU A 163 -2.01 -0.05 -10.06
N LEU A 164 -2.14 0.56 -8.90
CA LEU A 164 -3.40 0.58 -8.15
C LEU A 164 -4.33 1.64 -8.73
N ASN A 165 -5.65 1.34 -8.78
CA ASN A 165 -6.66 2.25 -9.33
C ASN A 165 -6.35 2.71 -10.76
N ALA A 166 -5.80 1.82 -11.59
CA ALA A 166 -5.30 2.14 -12.93
C ALA A 166 -6.39 2.65 -13.89
N ALA A 167 -7.65 2.28 -13.66
CA ALA A 167 -8.78 2.73 -14.48
C ALA A 167 -9.39 4.07 -14.03
N GLY A 168 -8.84 4.66 -12.96
CA GLY A 168 -9.32 5.91 -12.38
C GLY A 168 -10.71 5.74 -11.79
N VAL A 169 -10.81 5.54 -10.50
CA VAL A 169 -12.06 5.79 -9.80
C VAL A 169 -12.38 7.26 -9.93
N ALA A 170 -13.53 7.56 -10.51
CA ALA A 170 -14.06 8.89 -10.75
C ALA A 170 -12.90 9.87 -10.98
N ALA A 171 -12.53 10.06 -12.23
CA ALA A 171 -11.48 10.99 -12.62
C ALA A 171 -11.55 12.18 -11.65
N PRO A 172 -10.47 12.55 -10.98
CA PRO A 172 -10.49 13.76 -10.16
C PRO A 172 -11.13 14.81 -11.04
N SER A 173 -12.18 15.47 -10.56
CA SER A 173 -12.85 16.49 -11.38
C SER A 173 -11.76 17.36 -11.98
N ASP A 174 -11.91 17.80 -13.23
CA ASP A 174 -10.91 18.64 -13.92
C ASP A 174 -10.34 19.73 -13.00
N ALA A 175 -11.19 20.23 -12.09
CA ALA A 175 -10.80 21.18 -11.05
C ALA A 175 -9.76 20.61 -10.05
N LYS A 176 -9.87 19.34 -9.63
CA LYS A 176 -8.89 18.71 -8.74
C LYS A 176 -7.57 18.44 -9.45
N TRP A 177 -7.63 18.01 -10.70
CA TRP A 177 -6.45 17.81 -11.52
C TRP A 177 -5.72 19.13 -11.75
N LEU A 178 -6.46 20.20 -12.13
CA LEU A 178 -5.90 21.53 -12.35
C LEU A 178 -5.30 22.11 -11.07
N ALA A 179 -5.95 21.93 -9.92
CA ALA A 179 -5.41 22.39 -8.63
C ALA A 179 -4.12 21.66 -8.26
N GLN A 180 -4.03 20.36 -8.57
CA GLN A 180 -2.85 19.56 -8.38
C GLN A 180 -1.70 20.00 -9.29
N PHE A 181 -1.99 20.27 -10.56
CA PHE A 181 -1.04 20.78 -11.53
C PHE A 181 -0.49 22.15 -11.14
N LYS A 182 -1.37 23.09 -10.74
CA LYS A 182 -0.96 24.41 -10.25
C LYS A 182 -0.02 24.31 -9.05
N LYS A 183 -0.31 23.41 -8.11
CA LYS A 183 0.54 23.17 -6.94
C LYS A 183 1.92 22.65 -7.30
N LEU A 184 2.03 21.80 -8.33
CA LEU A 184 3.32 21.36 -8.86
C LEU A 184 4.10 22.52 -9.46
N CYS A 185 3.43 23.37 -10.25
CA CYS A 185 4.04 24.57 -10.83
C CYS A 185 4.54 25.55 -9.74
N ASP A 186 3.79 25.73 -8.65
CA ASP A 186 4.16 26.63 -7.55
C ASP A 186 5.39 26.12 -6.78
N ILE A 187 5.54 24.80 -6.65
CA ILE A 187 6.72 24.19 -6.02
C ILE A 187 7.98 24.40 -6.89
N GLU A 188 7.87 24.28 -8.20
CA GLU A 188 9.00 24.47 -9.13
C GLU A 188 9.41 25.95 -9.26
N SER A 189 8.46 26.88 -9.19
CA SER A 189 8.74 28.30 -9.31
C SER A 189 9.36 28.96 -8.07
N GLY A 190 9.47 28.24 -6.94
CA GLY A 190 10.12 28.75 -5.73
C GLY A 190 9.40 29.93 -5.07
N THR A 191 8.21 30.31 -5.53
CA THR A 191 7.38 31.40 -5.00
C THR A 191 6.51 30.93 -3.83
N SER A 192 7.12 30.33 -2.79
CA SER A 192 6.45 30.23 -1.50
C SER A 192 6.56 31.56 -0.78
N ASN A 193 5.54 32.38 -0.86
CA ASN A 193 5.39 33.56 -0.02
C ASN A 193 5.42 33.14 1.45
N LEU A 194 6.55 33.41 2.10
CA LEU A 194 6.73 33.37 3.54
C LEU A 194 5.97 34.56 4.16
N ASN A 195 4.65 34.47 4.29
CA ASN A 195 3.89 35.33 5.19
C ASN A 195 2.50 34.75 5.46
N SER A 196 2.43 33.87 6.44
CA SER A 196 1.33 33.78 7.41
C SER A 196 1.78 32.87 8.54
N GLY A 197 1.74 33.39 9.75
CA GLY A 197 2.30 32.80 10.95
C GLY A 197 1.65 31.48 11.37
N SER A 198 2.45 30.75 12.16
CA SER A 198 2.08 29.67 13.07
C SER A 198 1.35 28.46 12.48
N SER A 199 2.12 27.52 12.02
CA SER A 199 1.98 26.08 12.32
C SER A 199 3.06 25.34 11.52
N GLY A 200 3.68 24.33 12.16
CA GLY A 200 4.87 23.65 11.71
C GLY A 200 4.82 23.06 10.30
N PRO A 201 5.91 22.45 9.84
CA PRO A 201 6.09 22.08 8.45
C PRO A 201 4.90 21.19 8.01
N SER A 202 4.07 21.75 7.14
CA SER A 202 3.06 20.98 6.44
C SER A 202 3.77 20.12 5.40
N THR A 203 4.46 19.12 5.86
CA THR A 203 4.69 17.92 5.10
C THR A 203 3.28 17.46 4.69
N LEU A 204 2.92 17.64 3.44
CA LEU A 204 1.90 16.84 2.82
C LEU A 204 2.45 15.40 2.80
N GLU A 205 2.62 14.83 3.99
CA GLU A 205 2.52 13.41 4.16
C GLU A 205 1.11 13.09 3.66
N ARG A 206 1.00 12.71 2.36
CA ARG A 206 -0.12 11.88 1.99
C ARG A 206 -0.20 10.86 3.10
N LYS A 207 -1.29 10.86 3.83
CA LYS A 207 -1.69 9.69 4.59
C LYS A 207 -1.69 8.59 3.55
N THR A 208 -0.60 7.85 3.49
CA THR A 208 -0.44 6.69 2.62
C THR A 208 -1.67 5.88 2.91
N ASP A 209 -2.57 5.76 1.93
CA ASP A 209 -3.86 5.16 2.20
C ASP A 209 -3.57 3.69 2.45
N PHE A 210 -3.59 3.28 3.72
CA PHE A 210 -3.31 1.90 4.13
C PHE A 210 -4.18 0.87 3.39
N ARG A 211 -5.26 1.33 2.74
CA ARG A 211 -6.11 0.54 1.85
C ARG A 211 -5.34 -0.05 0.68
N SER A 212 -4.43 0.73 0.09
CA SER A 212 -3.67 0.34 -1.09
C SER A 212 -2.70 -0.81 -0.81
N TYR A 213 -2.23 -0.95 0.44
CA TYR A 213 -1.26 -2.00 0.79
C TYR A 213 -1.86 -3.40 0.76
N GLY A 214 -3.07 -3.59 1.29
CA GLY A 214 -3.73 -4.90 1.32
C GLY A 214 -4.03 -5.41 -0.08
N VAL A 215 -4.56 -4.55 -0.95
CA VAL A 215 -4.84 -4.87 -2.36
C VAL A 215 -3.54 -5.21 -3.10
N GLY A 216 -2.50 -4.36 -2.97
CA GLY A 216 -1.20 -4.59 -3.58
C GLY A 216 -0.56 -5.90 -3.12
N ALA A 217 -0.64 -6.20 -1.82
CA ALA A 217 -0.11 -7.44 -1.26
C ALA A 217 -0.83 -8.68 -1.80
N GLN A 218 -2.15 -8.66 -1.92
CA GLN A 218 -2.89 -9.80 -2.47
C GLN A 218 -2.62 -10.00 -3.97
N ILE A 219 -2.47 -8.92 -4.75
CA ILE A 219 -2.05 -9.00 -6.14
C ILE A 219 -0.66 -9.65 -6.25
N LEU A 220 0.30 -9.22 -5.46
CA LEU A 220 1.65 -9.80 -5.45
C LEU A 220 1.65 -11.27 -5.05
N LYS A 221 0.84 -11.65 -4.04
CA LYS A 221 0.65 -13.04 -3.62
C LYS A 221 0.05 -13.89 -4.73
N ASP A 222 -1.00 -13.42 -5.42
CA ASP A 222 -1.63 -14.12 -6.55
C ASP A 222 -0.66 -14.33 -7.73
N LEU A 223 0.24 -13.37 -7.97
CA LEU A 223 1.31 -13.47 -8.97
C LEU A 223 2.46 -14.40 -8.54
N GLY A 224 2.43 -14.93 -7.32
CA GLY A 224 3.40 -15.87 -6.80
C GLY A 224 4.70 -15.21 -6.28
N VAL A 225 4.72 -13.92 -6.06
CA VAL A 225 5.84 -13.23 -5.38
C VAL A 225 5.95 -13.77 -3.97
N LYS A 226 7.18 -14.08 -3.53
CA LYS A 226 7.49 -14.54 -2.16
C LYS A 226 8.46 -13.58 -1.49
N LYS A 227 9.60 -13.34 -2.15
CA LYS A 227 10.62 -12.39 -1.71
C LYS A 227 10.75 -11.28 -2.72
N MET A 228 10.95 -10.05 -2.23
CA MET A 228 11.02 -8.89 -3.12
C MET A 228 11.98 -7.84 -2.61
N ARG A 229 12.63 -7.18 -3.58
CA ARG A 229 13.28 -5.89 -3.38
C ARG A 229 12.32 -4.79 -3.82
N LEU A 230 11.94 -3.94 -2.90
CA LEU A 230 10.90 -2.93 -3.12
C LEU A 230 11.52 -1.60 -3.60
N LEU A 231 11.08 -1.11 -4.74
CA LEU A 231 11.46 0.21 -5.24
C LEU A 231 10.70 1.30 -4.47
N ALA A 232 11.29 1.74 -3.35
CA ALA A 232 10.71 2.72 -2.44
C ALA A 232 11.79 3.40 -1.59
N ASN A 233 11.54 4.66 -1.19
CA ASN A 233 12.49 5.43 -0.35
C ASN A 233 12.23 5.23 1.15
N SER A 234 11.15 4.59 1.55
CA SER A 234 10.74 4.47 2.94
C SER A 234 10.65 3.01 3.38
N SER A 235 11.18 2.74 4.55
CA SER A 235 11.04 1.46 5.25
C SER A 235 9.71 1.33 6.03
N ARG A 236 8.87 2.36 6.04
CA ARG A 236 7.58 2.37 6.74
C ARG A 236 6.48 1.69 5.91
N VAL A 237 6.71 0.45 5.54
CA VAL A 237 5.68 -0.38 4.92
C VAL A 237 4.98 -1.16 6.03
N PRO A 238 3.63 -1.19 6.08
CA PRO A 238 2.91 -2.06 7.01
C PRO A 238 3.37 -3.51 6.84
N SER A 239 3.31 -4.28 7.92
CA SER A 239 3.75 -5.67 7.89
C SER A 239 3.07 -6.45 6.77
N LEU A 240 3.85 -6.87 5.77
CA LEU A 240 3.41 -7.76 4.68
C LEU A 240 3.54 -9.24 5.05
N SER A 241 4.07 -9.56 6.24
CA SER A 241 4.27 -10.92 6.73
C SER A 241 2.95 -11.71 6.80
N GLY A 242 1.84 -11.06 7.12
CA GLY A 242 0.49 -11.64 7.10
C GLY A 242 0.09 -12.19 5.72
N TYR A 243 0.66 -11.67 4.63
CA TYR A 243 0.45 -12.17 3.26
C TYR A 243 1.51 -13.19 2.82
N LYS A 244 2.45 -13.58 3.68
CA LYS A 244 3.63 -14.40 3.36
C LYS A 244 4.55 -13.75 2.32
N LEU A 245 4.62 -12.44 2.33
CA LEU A 245 5.52 -11.65 1.51
C LEU A 245 6.69 -11.16 2.36
N GLU A 246 7.90 -11.32 1.86
CA GLU A 246 9.14 -10.88 2.50
C GLU A 246 9.77 -9.75 1.68
N ILE A 247 9.97 -8.58 2.30
CA ILE A 247 10.78 -7.51 1.72
C ILE A 247 12.21 -7.73 2.18
N THR A 248 13.08 -8.07 1.25
CA THR A 248 14.51 -8.33 1.54
C THR A 248 15.32 -7.03 1.52
N ASP A 249 14.91 -6.06 0.71
CA ASP A 249 15.60 -4.78 0.57
C ASP A 249 14.66 -3.68 0.08
N HIS A 250 15.00 -2.43 0.41
CA HIS A 250 14.38 -1.23 -0.13
C HIS A 250 15.38 -0.51 -1.02
N ILE A 251 15.03 -0.31 -2.29
CA ILE A 251 15.88 0.39 -3.24
C ILE A 251 15.38 1.83 -3.35
N PRO A 252 16.11 2.82 -2.81
CA PRO A 252 15.77 4.21 -2.97
C PRO A 252 16.06 4.68 -4.40
N PHE A 253 15.27 5.63 -4.88
CA PHE A 253 15.59 6.32 -6.13
C PHE A 253 16.71 7.34 -5.86
N SER A 254 17.84 7.18 -6.54
CA SER A 254 18.90 8.19 -6.58
C SER A 254 18.91 8.79 -7.99
N THR A 255 18.68 10.10 -8.07
CA THR A 255 19.05 10.84 -9.28
C THR A 255 20.57 10.80 -9.36
N GLY A 256 21.11 9.97 -10.27
CA GLY A 256 22.55 9.96 -10.56
C GLY A 256 22.99 11.39 -10.83
N LYS A 257 24.02 11.83 -10.11
CA LYS A 257 24.76 13.05 -10.43
C LYS A 257 25.50 12.87 -11.71
#